data_5f4f6f762ea27ebb6446fcb7b4689d21
#
_entry.id   5f4f6f762ea27ebb6446fcb7b4689d21
#
_cell.length_a   1.000
_cell.length_b   1.000
_cell.length_c   1.000
_cell.angle_alpha   90.00
_cell.angle_beta   90.00
_cell.angle_gamma   90.00
#
_symmetry.space_group_name_H-M   'P 1'
#
loop_
_entity.id
_entity.type
_entity.pdbx_description
1 polymer ?
#
loop_
_entity_poly.entity_id
_entity_poly.type
_entity_poly.pdbx_seq_one_letter_code
_entity_poly.pdbx_strand_id
1 'polypeptide(L)'
;MTKVSRKRLTEYLGHILQAIKRIERYTANLDESAFLASEEKQDAVIRNIEVLGEAARNIERHFPDYAAKRADVPWSDIYLMRNRVSHGYFSVDLEIVWKTVRNDLPLLQKQVSALLDEE
;
A
#
# COMPACT_ATOMS: atom_id res chain seq x y z
N MET A 1 -13.59 -13.56 16.23
CA MET A 1 -13.63 -12.13 15.82
C MET A 1 -15.05 -11.61 15.93
N THR A 2 -15.22 -10.48 16.57
CA THR A 2 -16.53 -9.86 16.72
C THR A 2 -16.97 -9.21 15.39
N LYS A 3 -18.24 -8.86 15.31
CA LYS A 3 -18.80 -8.16 14.15
C LYS A 3 -18.16 -6.79 13.95
N VAL A 4 -17.89 -6.07 15.05
CA VAL A 4 -17.22 -4.75 15.01
C VAL A 4 -15.77 -4.89 14.57
N SER A 5 -15.06 -5.90 15.06
CA SER A 5 -13.67 -6.18 14.66
C SER A 5 -13.57 -6.52 13.18
N ARG A 6 -14.50 -7.35 12.67
CA ARG A 6 -14.55 -7.72 11.26
C ARG A 6 -14.76 -6.50 10.36
N LYS A 7 -15.66 -5.61 10.76
CA LYS A 7 -15.91 -4.38 10.03
C LYS A 7 -14.65 -3.51 9.95
N ARG A 8 -13.93 -3.39 11.07
CA ARG A 8 -12.70 -2.62 11.12
C ARG A 8 -11.61 -3.22 10.22
N LEU A 9 -11.47 -4.54 10.25
CA LEU A 9 -10.54 -5.24 9.38
C LEU A 9 -10.85 -4.97 7.91
N THR A 10 -12.12 -5.08 7.54
CA THR A 10 -12.58 -4.81 6.18
C THR A 10 -12.27 -3.37 5.76
N GLU A 11 -12.43 -2.42 6.67
CA GLU A 11 -12.10 -1.03 6.39
C GLU A 11 -10.60 -0.83 6.12
N TYR A 12 -9.73 -1.47 6.92
CA TYR A 12 -8.29 -1.38 6.68
C TYR A 12 -7.89 -2.01 5.34
N LEU A 13 -8.44 -3.17 5.01
CA LEU A 13 -8.20 -3.81 3.70
C LEU A 13 -8.69 -2.91 2.57
N GLY A 14 -9.84 -2.28 2.75
CA GLY A 14 -10.38 -1.32 1.79
C GLY A 14 -9.50 -0.10 1.60
N HIS A 15 -8.88 0.41 2.67
CA HIS A 15 -7.95 1.53 2.59
C HIS A 15 -6.72 1.17 1.75
N ILE A 16 -6.19 -0.05 1.93
CA ILE A 16 -5.06 -0.52 1.12
C ILE A 16 -5.46 -0.57 -0.35
N LEU A 17 -6.57 -1.21 -0.66
CA LEU A 17 -7.02 -1.36 -2.04
C LEU A 17 -7.29 -0.01 -2.70
N GLN A 18 -7.93 0.90 -1.99
CA GLN A 18 -8.23 2.23 -2.50
C GLN A 18 -6.95 3.01 -2.79
N ALA A 19 -5.97 2.94 -1.88
CA ALA A 19 -4.69 3.61 -2.08
C ALA A 19 -3.96 3.08 -3.32
N ILE A 20 -3.96 1.76 -3.52
CA ILE A 20 -3.35 1.14 -4.71
C ILE A 20 -4.05 1.62 -5.98
N LYS A 21 -5.38 1.65 -5.99
CA LYS A 21 -6.15 2.09 -7.15
C LYS A 21 -5.89 3.56 -7.48
N ARG A 22 -5.72 4.41 -6.46
CA ARG A 22 -5.35 5.80 -6.66
C ARG A 22 -3.97 5.92 -7.30
N ILE A 23 -3.00 5.17 -6.80
CA ILE A 23 -1.65 5.15 -7.37
C ILE A 23 -1.70 4.72 -8.84
N GLU A 24 -2.43 3.65 -9.16
CA GLU A 24 -2.61 3.21 -10.54
C GLU A 24 -3.17 4.31 -11.42
N ARG A 25 -4.21 4.99 -10.95
CA ARG A 25 -4.86 6.06 -11.71
C ARG A 25 -3.91 7.22 -11.96
N TYR A 26 -3.12 7.60 -10.93
CA TYR A 26 -2.20 8.72 -11.06
C TYR A 26 -1.02 8.42 -11.98
N THR A 27 -0.66 7.14 -12.13
CA THR A 27 0.52 6.72 -12.90
C THR A 27 0.17 6.03 -14.22
N ALA A 28 -1.11 5.87 -14.54
CA ALA A 28 -1.56 5.05 -15.68
C ALA A 28 -0.95 5.47 -17.02
N ASN A 29 -0.76 6.76 -17.24
CA ASN A 29 -0.26 7.29 -18.49
C ASN A 29 1.18 7.78 -18.39
N LEU A 30 1.90 7.40 -17.33
CA LEU A 30 3.27 7.83 -17.09
C LEU A 30 4.25 6.70 -17.37
N ASP A 31 5.40 7.06 -17.93
CA ASP A 31 6.59 6.23 -17.87
C ASP A 31 7.48 6.70 -16.71
N GLU A 32 8.59 6.02 -16.49
CA GLU A 32 9.51 6.37 -15.41
C GLU A 32 10.02 7.81 -15.53
N SER A 33 10.40 8.21 -16.74
CA SER A 33 10.92 9.55 -17.00
C SER A 33 9.89 10.62 -16.65
N ALA A 34 8.63 10.42 -17.04
CA ALA A 34 7.54 11.36 -16.73
C ALA A 34 7.26 11.41 -15.22
N PHE A 35 7.32 10.26 -14.53
CA PHE A 35 7.16 10.23 -13.09
C PHE A 35 8.28 10.99 -12.39
N LEU A 36 9.52 10.78 -12.80
CA LEU A 36 10.68 11.45 -12.21
C LEU A 36 10.69 12.96 -12.47
N ALA A 37 9.96 13.41 -13.48
CA ALA A 37 9.84 14.83 -13.83
C ALA A 37 8.63 15.51 -13.18
N SER A 38 7.75 14.77 -12.49
CA SER A 38 6.50 15.32 -11.95
C SER A 38 6.47 15.24 -10.43
N GLU A 39 6.81 16.36 -9.80
CA GLU A 39 6.74 16.49 -8.34
C GLU A 39 5.32 16.24 -7.82
N GLU A 40 4.30 16.72 -8.53
CA GLU A 40 2.90 16.48 -8.17
C GLU A 40 2.55 15.00 -8.13
N LYS A 41 2.97 14.24 -9.14
CA LYS A 41 2.71 12.80 -9.18
C LYS A 41 3.51 12.05 -8.11
N GLN A 42 4.73 12.46 -7.87
CA GLN A 42 5.56 11.90 -6.81
C GLN A 42 4.87 12.05 -5.45
N ASP A 43 4.42 13.26 -5.14
CA ASP A 43 3.75 13.56 -3.87
C ASP A 43 2.47 12.75 -3.70
N ALA A 44 1.67 12.64 -4.76
CA ALA A 44 0.43 11.88 -4.74
C ALA A 44 0.68 10.38 -4.49
N VAL A 45 1.69 9.82 -5.14
CA VAL A 45 2.06 8.41 -4.97
C VAL A 45 2.59 8.16 -3.57
N ILE A 46 3.51 8.99 -3.09
CA ILE A 46 4.10 8.86 -1.75
C ILE A 46 3.01 8.94 -0.68
N ARG A 47 2.08 9.88 -0.81
CA ARG A 47 0.96 9.99 0.13
C ARG A 47 0.15 8.70 0.22
N ASN A 48 -0.12 8.07 -0.91
CA ASN A 48 -0.88 6.83 -0.92
C ASN A 48 -0.08 5.62 -0.44
N ILE A 49 1.23 5.61 -0.64
CA ILE A 49 2.11 4.61 -0.02
C ILE A 49 2.04 4.72 1.50
N GLU A 50 2.03 5.94 2.04
CA GLU A 50 1.86 6.15 3.48
C GLU A 50 0.53 5.61 3.97
N VAL A 51 -0.55 5.86 3.24
CA VAL A 51 -1.90 5.38 3.58
C VAL A 51 -1.95 3.86 3.63
N LEU A 52 -1.46 3.19 2.59
CA LEU A 52 -1.49 1.73 2.55
C LEU A 52 -0.57 1.10 3.58
N GLY A 53 0.57 1.71 3.84
CA GLY A 53 1.51 1.24 4.86
C GLY A 53 0.93 1.32 6.28
N GLU A 54 0.24 2.42 6.59
CA GLU A 54 -0.40 2.59 7.87
C GLU A 54 -1.54 1.58 8.07
N ALA A 55 -2.33 1.34 7.03
CA ALA A 55 -3.41 0.34 7.10
C ALA A 55 -2.84 -1.07 7.30
N ALA A 56 -1.76 -1.42 6.62
CA ALA A 56 -1.10 -2.72 6.79
C ALA A 56 -0.58 -2.89 8.21
N ARG A 57 0.02 -1.85 8.80
CA ARG A 57 0.46 -1.88 10.18
C ARG A 57 -0.70 -2.09 11.15
N ASN A 58 -1.81 -1.40 10.91
CA ASN A 58 -2.99 -1.55 11.76
C ASN A 58 -3.54 -2.97 11.73
N ILE A 59 -3.53 -3.61 10.58
CA ILE A 59 -3.95 -5.01 10.45
C ILE A 59 -3.00 -5.92 11.25
N GLU A 60 -1.71 -5.76 11.08
CA GLU A 60 -0.72 -6.57 11.78
C GLU A 60 -0.81 -6.38 13.29
N ARG A 61 -1.03 -5.14 13.74
CA ARG A 61 -1.05 -4.76 15.14
C ARG A 61 -2.33 -5.19 15.85
N HIS A 62 -3.48 -4.99 15.20
CA HIS A 62 -4.79 -5.23 15.81
C HIS A 62 -5.39 -6.59 15.46
N PHE A 63 -4.90 -7.24 14.41
CA PHE A 63 -5.37 -8.53 13.94
C PHE A 63 -4.19 -9.46 13.65
N PRO A 64 -3.31 -9.71 14.65
CA PRO A 64 -2.09 -10.47 14.41
C PRO A 64 -2.34 -11.90 13.96
N ASP A 65 -3.39 -12.55 14.46
CA ASP A 65 -3.72 -13.91 14.04
C ASP A 65 -4.18 -13.96 12.59
N TYR A 66 -4.96 -12.97 12.18
CA TYR A 66 -5.39 -12.83 10.80
C TYR A 66 -4.18 -12.63 9.88
N ALA A 67 -3.30 -11.71 10.24
CA ALA A 67 -2.10 -11.42 9.45
C ALA A 67 -1.19 -12.65 9.34
N ALA A 68 -1.03 -13.39 10.43
CA ALA A 68 -0.20 -14.59 10.45
C ALA A 68 -0.76 -15.68 9.53
N LYS A 69 -2.08 -15.81 9.43
CA LYS A 69 -2.73 -16.78 8.55
C LYS A 69 -2.66 -16.39 7.07
N ARG A 70 -2.33 -15.14 6.79
CA ARG A 70 -2.16 -14.62 5.42
C ARG A 70 -0.74 -14.11 5.23
N ALA A 71 0.22 -14.96 5.55
CA ALA A 71 1.64 -14.61 5.49
C ALA A 71 2.17 -14.40 4.07
N ASP A 72 1.40 -14.78 3.05
CA ASP A 72 1.71 -14.48 1.66
C ASP A 72 1.63 -12.97 1.36
N VAL A 73 0.84 -12.23 2.15
CA VAL A 73 0.84 -10.76 2.09
C VAL A 73 1.98 -10.23 2.95
N PRO A 74 2.88 -9.43 2.37
CA PRO A 74 4.06 -8.95 3.11
C PRO A 74 3.72 -7.73 3.98
N TRP A 75 2.94 -7.93 5.03
CA TRP A 75 2.44 -6.86 5.91
C TRP A 75 3.54 -5.93 6.43
N SER A 76 4.62 -6.53 6.95
CA SER A 76 5.73 -5.75 7.51
C SER A 76 6.49 -4.97 6.43
N ASP A 77 6.70 -5.58 5.26
CA ASP A 77 7.39 -4.91 4.16
C ASP A 77 6.61 -3.70 3.65
N ILE A 78 5.28 -3.81 3.62
CA ILE A 78 4.40 -2.70 3.23
C ILE A 78 4.57 -1.54 4.21
N TYR A 79 4.56 -1.83 5.49
CA TYR A 79 4.78 -0.81 6.52
C TYR A 79 6.19 -0.21 6.46
N LEU A 80 7.20 -1.05 6.25
CA LEU A 80 8.58 -0.57 6.13
C LEU A 80 8.77 0.34 4.93
N MET A 81 8.09 0.07 3.84
CA MET A 81 8.10 0.95 2.67
C MET A 81 7.54 2.33 3.02
N ARG A 82 6.41 2.37 3.74
CA ARG A 82 5.85 3.63 4.25
C ARG A 82 6.88 4.39 5.10
N ASN A 83 7.59 3.66 5.95
CA ASN A 83 8.60 4.24 6.83
C ASN A 83 9.73 4.89 6.03
N ARG A 84 10.20 4.22 4.98
CA ARG A 84 11.27 4.75 4.11
C ARG A 84 10.85 6.07 3.46
N VAL A 85 9.63 6.16 2.93
CA VAL A 85 9.18 7.38 2.26
C VAL A 85 8.83 8.49 3.26
N SER A 86 8.39 8.15 4.47
CA SER A 86 8.02 9.16 5.49
C SER A 86 9.22 9.79 6.19
N HIS A 87 10.26 8.98 6.44
CA HIS A 87 11.41 9.44 7.25
C HIS A 87 12.62 9.83 6.43
N GLY A 88 12.64 9.51 5.16
CA GLY A 88 13.76 9.79 4.29
C GLY A 88 13.40 10.68 3.11
N TYR A 89 12.47 11.60 3.27
CA TYR A 89 11.96 12.32 2.10
C TYR A 89 13.02 13.17 1.39
N PHE A 90 14.09 13.56 2.06
CA PHE A 90 15.23 14.22 1.40
C PHE A 90 16.09 13.24 0.63
N SER A 91 15.96 11.94 0.91
CA SER A 91 16.75 10.89 0.29
C SER A 91 15.88 9.79 -0.31
N VAL A 92 14.60 10.08 -0.54
CA VAL A 92 13.71 9.11 -1.18
C VAL A 92 14.21 8.79 -2.57
N ASP A 93 14.45 7.53 -2.84
CA ASP A 93 14.83 7.07 -4.15
C ASP A 93 13.57 6.87 -5.00
N LEU A 94 13.27 7.86 -5.82
CA LEU A 94 12.07 7.87 -6.65
C LEU A 94 12.08 6.76 -7.70
N GLU A 95 13.26 6.27 -8.10
CA GLU A 95 13.36 5.12 -9.00
C GLU A 95 12.85 3.85 -8.31
N ILE A 96 13.19 3.69 -7.02
CA ILE A 96 12.69 2.57 -6.22
C ILE A 96 11.18 2.69 -6.04
N VAL A 97 10.67 3.90 -5.78
CA VAL A 97 9.22 4.13 -5.69
C VAL A 97 8.53 3.72 -6.98
N TRP A 98 9.06 4.13 -8.12
CA TRP A 98 8.48 3.76 -9.42
C TRP A 98 8.47 2.25 -9.64
N LYS A 99 9.58 1.58 -9.34
CA LYS A 99 9.68 0.12 -9.46
C LYS A 99 8.66 -0.59 -8.57
N THR A 100 8.48 -0.09 -7.34
CA THR A 100 7.47 -0.61 -6.42
C THR A 100 6.07 -0.50 -7.02
N VAL A 101 5.75 0.67 -7.58
CA VAL A 101 4.44 0.90 -8.20
C VAL A 101 4.20 -0.07 -9.36
N ARG A 102 5.21 -0.31 -10.18
CA ARG A 102 5.07 -1.14 -11.38
C ARG A 102 5.15 -2.64 -11.10
N ASN A 103 5.98 -3.06 -10.14
CA ASN A 103 6.30 -4.47 -9.93
C ASN A 103 5.59 -5.09 -8.73
N ASP A 104 5.42 -4.34 -7.65
CA ASP A 104 4.92 -4.90 -6.39
C ASP A 104 3.44 -4.65 -6.15
N LEU A 105 2.94 -3.46 -6.48
CA LEU A 105 1.55 -3.12 -6.21
C LEU A 105 0.52 -3.95 -6.99
N PRO A 106 0.75 -4.36 -8.23
CA PRO A 106 -0.22 -5.21 -8.93
C PRO A 106 -0.49 -6.54 -8.23
N LEU A 107 0.54 -7.18 -7.69
CA LEU A 107 0.35 -8.42 -6.92
C LEU A 107 -0.38 -8.14 -5.61
N LEU A 108 0.01 -7.09 -4.90
CA LEU A 108 -0.63 -6.71 -3.65
C LEU A 108 -2.11 -6.42 -3.87
N GLN A 109 -2.45 -5.76 -4.97
CA GLN A 109 -3.84 -5.49 -5.33
C GLN A 109 -4.65 -6.77 -5.45
N LYS A 110 -4.11 -7.76 -6.14
CA LYS A 110 -4.77 -9.07 -6.29
C LYS A 110 -4.95 -9.76 -4.94
N GLN A 111 -3.93 -9.73 -4.11
CA GLN A 111 -3.96 -10.35 -2.79
C GLN A 111 -5.03 -9.71 -1.90
N VAL A 112 -5.06 -8.37 -1.83
CA VAL A 112 -6.01 -7.64 -0.98
C VAL A 112 -7.42 -7.77 -1.52
N SER A 113 -7.62 -7.72 -2.83
CA SER A 113 -8.94 -7.94 -3.44
C SER A 113 -9.49 -9.31 -3.07
N ALA A 114 -8.66 -10.34 -3.10
CA ALA A 114 -9.06 -11.70 -2.72
C ALA A 114 -9.47 -11.76 -1.24
N LEU A 115 -8.72 -11.08 -0.36
CA LEU A 115 -9.06 -11.03 1.07
C LEU A 115 -10.38 -10.33 1.33
N LEU A 116 -10.65 -9.26 0.59
CA LEU A 116 -11.93 -8.54 0.70
C LEU A 116 -13.10 -9.41 0.24
N ASP A 117 -12.91 -10.23 -0.78
CA ASP A 117 -13.95 -11.14 -1.26
C ASP A 117 -14.28 -12.22 -0.23
N GLU A 118 -13.35 -12.58 0.65
CA GLU A 118 -13.56 -13.51 1.75
C GLU A 118 -14.37 -12.89 2.89
N GLU A 119 -14.38 -11.59 3.01
CA GLU A 119 -15.10 -10.86 4.05
C GLU A 119 -16.49 -10.44 3.59
#